data_f8ec8c92d0f51f55f88c2e68bb4dd360
#
_entry.id   f8ec8c92d0f51f55f88c2e68bb4dd360
#
_cell.length_a   1.000
_cell.length_b   1.000
_cell.length_c   1.000
_cell.angle_alpha   90.00
_cell.angle_beta   90.00
_cell.angle_gamma   90.00
#
_symmetry.space_group_name_H-M   'P 1'
#
loop_
_entity.id
_entity.type
_entity.pdbx_description
1 polymer ?
#
loop_
_entity_poly.entity_id
_entity_poly.type
_entity_poly.pdbx_seq_one_letter_code
_entity_poly.pdbx_strand_id
1 'polypeptide(L)'
;MIVTKKLGEKMTENNRLSVKLPGLDLKNPIIPASGCFGFGEEYAKYYDLNKLGSIMVKATTLHPRFGNPTPRVAETASGMLNAIGLQNPGLEVIMAEKLPWLNENFPDLPIIANVAGSEEDDYVAVCAKIGDAPNVK
;
A
#
# COMPACT_ATOMS: atom_id res chain seq x y z
N MET A 1 50.09 -6.63 -15.08
CA MET A 1 49.11 -6.28 -14.06
C MET A 1 47.73 -6.51 -14.63
N ILE A 2 47.16 -7.70 -14.36
CA ILE A 2 45.91 -8.16 -14.95
C ILE A 2 44.81 -7.70 -13.97
N VAL A 3 43.93 -6.79 -14.43
CA VAL A 3 42.77 -6.34 -13.70
C VAL A 3 41.71 -7.43 -13.84
N THR A 4 41.54 -8.22 -12.81
CA THR A 4 40.42 -9.17 -12.70
C THR A 4 39.12 -8.38 -12.45
N LYS A 5 38.34 -8.19 -13.51
CA LYS A 5 36.96 -7.72 -13.43
C LYS A 5 36.15 -8.73 -12.61
N LYS A 6 35.58 -8.32 -11.48
CA LYS A 6 34.66 -9.13 -10.71
C LYS A 6 33.43 -9.47 -11.58
N LEU A 7 33.41 -10.69 -12.07
CA LEU A 7 32.19 -11.35 -12.56
C LEU A 7 31.36 -11.72 -11.32
N GLY A 8 30.25 -11.06 -11.07
CA GLY A 8 29.41 -11.41 -9.94
C GLY A 8 28.21 -10.49 -9.69
N GLU A 9 27.86 -9.62 -10.64
CA GLU A 9 26.51 -9.06 -10.60
C GLU A 9 25.56 -10.06 -11.24
N LYS A 10 24.83 -10.83 -10.43
CA LYS A 10 23.65 -11.54 -10.88
C LYS A 10 22.74 -10.50 -11.52
N MET A 11 22.62 -10.53 -12.82
CA MET A 11 21.55 -9.83 -13.53
C MET A 11 20.23 -10.36 -12.96
N THR A 12 19.56 -9.56 -12.16
CA THR A 12 18.24 -9.87 -11.62
C THR A 12 17.29 -10.00 -12.79
N GLU A 13 16.61 -11.13 -12.86
CA GLU A 13 15.84 -11.66 -13.98
C GLU A 13 14.64 -10.83 -14.42
N ASN A 14 14.44 -9.60 -13.91
CA ASN A 14 13.21 -8.85 -14.14
C ASN A 14 13.37 -7.34 -14.37
N ASN A 15 14.44 -6.92 -15.02
CA ASN A 15 14.62 -5.51 -15.40
C ASN A 15 13.61 -5.01 -16.46
N ARG A 16 12.85 -5.92 -17.09
CA ARG A 16 11.89 -5.58 -18.17
C ARG A 16 10.57 -5.03 -17.64
N LEU A 17 10.21 -5.33 -16.40
CA LEU A 17 8.96 -4.86 -15.76
C LEU A 17 9.19 -3.73 -14.77
N SER A 18 10.44 -3.37 -14.49
CA SER A 18 10.73 -2.31 -13.53
C SER A 18 10.20 -0.96 -14.03
N VAL A 19 9.67 -0.18 -13.11
CA VAL A 19 9.14 1.17 -13.35
C VAL A 19 9.82 2.14 -12.42
N LYS A 20 10.29 3.25 -12.95
CA LYS A 20 10.87 4.35 -12.16
C LYS A 20 9.91 5.52 -12.12
N LEU A 21 9.48 5.85 -10.92
CA LEU A 21 8.71 7.05 -10.62
C LEU A 21 9.56 7.98 -9.74
N PRO A 22 9.33 9.30 -9.75
CA PRO A 22 10.04 10.20 -8.84
C PRO A 22 9.91 9.76 -7.37
N GLY A 23 11.04 9.39 -6.76
CA GLY A 23 11.07 8.92 -5.36
C GLY A 23 10.59 7.47 -5.14
N LEU A 24 10.24 6.73 -6.19
CA LEU A 24 9.69 5.38 -6.05
C LEU A 24 10.15 4.46 -7.18
N ASP A 25 11.02 3.50 -6.87
CA ASP A 25 11.47 2.46 -7.79
C ASP A 25 10.65 1.17 -7.55
N LEU A 26 9.96 0.73 -8.60
CA LEU A 26 9.12 -0.47 -8.57
C LEU A 26 9.75 -1.59 -9.40
N LYS A 27 9.76 -2.80 -8.87
CA LYS A 27 10.23 -4.00 -9.62
C LYS A 27 9.27 -4.44 -10.72
N ASN A 28 7.99 -4.04 -10.63
CA ASN A 28 6.96 -4.21 -11.66
C ASN A 28 5.82 -3.19 -11.45
N PRO A 29 4.93 -2.97 -12.42
CA PRO A 29 3.89 -1.95 -12.35
C PRO A 29 2.62 -2.37 -11.60
N ILE A 30 2.60 -3.54 -10.98
CA ILE A 30 1.38 -4.06 -10.35
C ILE A 30 1.19 -3.46 -8.96
N ILE A 31 0.13 -2.67 -8.82
CA ILE A 31 -0.28 -2.01 -7.59
C ILE A 31 -1.78 -2.27 -7.38
N PRO A 32 -2.19 -3.07 -6.39
CA PRO A 32 -3.59 -3.28 -6.08
C PRO A 32 -4.29 -2.01 -5.63
N ALA A 33 -5.57 -1.86 -6.02
CA ALA A 33 -6.39 -0.72 -5.61
C ALA A 33 -6.74 -0.80 -4.12
N SER A 34 -6.57 0.30 -3.40
CA SER A 34 -6.72 0.39 -1.94
C SER A 34 -8.09 -0.04 -1.41
N GLY A 35 -9.16 0.24 -2.18
CA GLY A 35 -10.54 -0.10 -1.80
C GLY A 35 -10.82 -1.59 -1.75
N CYS A 36 -10.13 -2.38 -2.59
CA CYS A 36 -10.29 -3.83 -2.68
C CYS A 36 -9.24 -4.58 -1.86
N PHE A 37 -8.05 -4.00 -1.69
CA PHE A 37 -6.89 -4.69 -1.11
C PHE A 37 -6.70 -4.42 0.39
N GLY A 38 -7.26 -3.33 0.92
CA GLY A 38 -7.14 -2.98 2.33
C GLY A 38 -5.68 -2.71 2.74
N PHE A 39 -5.17 -3.50 3.68
CA PHE A 39 -3.76 -3.48 4.12
C PHE A 39 -3.00 -4.74 3.68
N GLY A 40 -3.62 -5.62 2.91
CA GLY A 40 -2.99 -6.81 2.35
C GLY A 40 -2.97 -8.04 3.25
N GLU A 41 -3.33 -7.94 4.53
CA GLU A 41 -3.28 -9.05 5.50
C GLU A 41 -4.10 -10.27 5.05
N GLU A 42 -5.29 -10.04 4.47
CA GLU A 42 -6.15 -11.09 3.96
C GLU A 42 -5.52 -11.80 2.76
N TYR A 43 -4.90 -11.02 1.86
CA TYR A 43 -4.28 -11.53 0.63
C TYR A 43 -2.94 -12.22 0.88
N ALA A 44 -2.19 -11.82 1.91
CA ALA A 44 -0.95 -12.47 2.30
C ALA A 44 -1.14 -13.96 2.65
N LYS A 45 -2.35 -14.37 2.98
CA LYS A 45 -2.70 -15.79 3.23
C LYS A 45 -2.74 -16.64 1.96
N TYR A 46 -2.87 -16.02 0.80
CA TYR A 46 -3.03 -16.72 -0.48
C TYR A 46 -1.79 -16.65 -1.37
N TYR A 47 -0.99 -15.57 -1.25
CA TYR A 47 0.24 -15.43 -2.03
C TYR A 47 1.21 -14.45 -1.37
N ASP A 48 2.48 -14.55 -1.76
CA ASP A 48 3.54 -13.66 -1.30
C ASP A 48 3.37 -12.25 -1.89
N LEU A 49 3.10 -11.26 -1.03
CA LEU A 49 2.92 -9.87 -1.45
C LEU A 49 4.19 -9.25 -2.04
N ASN A 50 5.36 -9.81 -1.77
CA ASN A 50 6.59 -9.41 -2.45
C ASN A 50 6.57 -9.61 -3.97
N LYS A 51 5.57 -10.29 -4.54
CA LYS A 51 5.38 -10.36 -6.00
C LYS A 51 4.86 -9.05 -6.61
N LEU A 52 4.26 -8.19 -5.80
CA LEU A 52 3.72 -6.89 -6.23
C LEU A 52 4.83 -5.85 -6.38
N GLY A 53 4.62 -4.85 -7.22
CA GLY A 53 5.50 -3.69 -7.32
C GLY A 53 5.39 -2.79 -6.09
N SER A 54 4.17 -2.58 -5.61
CA SER A 54 3.84 -1.81 -4.41
C SER A 54 2.45 -2.21 -3.90
N ILE A 55 2.08 -1.77 -2.71
CA ILE A 55 0.71 -1.79 -2.22
C ILE A 55 0.25 -0.35 -2.00
N MET A 56 -0.93 0.00 -2.54
CA MET A 56 -1.63 1.21 -2.12
C MET A 56 -2.60 0.81 -1.00
N VAL A 57 -2.28 1.22 0.23
CA VAL A 57 -3.10 0.84 1.39
C VAL A 57 -4.44 1.57 1.43
N LYS A 58 -5.37 1.04 2.22
CA LYS A 58 -6.69 1.64 2.42
C LYS A 58 -6.57 3.08 2.89
N ALA A 59 -7.46 3.96 2.39
CA ALA A 59 -7.49 5.36 2.76
C ALA A 59 -7.51 5.52 4.29
N THR A 60 -6.54 6.29 4.78
CA THR A 60 -6.33 6.58 6.18
C THR A 60 -6.94 7.94 6.51
N THR A 61 -7.83 7.98 7.48
CA THR A 61 -8.35 9.23 8.07
C THR A 61 -7.76 9.45 9.46
N LEU A 62 -7.74 10.70 9.94
CA LEU A 62 -7.21 11.04 11.26
C LEU A 62 -7.93 10.23 12.36
N HIS A 63 -9.25 10.18 12.29
CA HIS A 63 -10.11 9.41 13.18
C HIS A 63 -10.70 8.19 12.49
N PRO A 64 -11.08 7.14 13.25
CA PRO A 64 -11.76 5.96 12.70
C PRO A 64 -13.05 6.32 11.95
N ARG A 65 -13.31 5.64 10.82
CA ARG A 65 -14.57 5.75 10.08
C ARG A 65 -15.22 4.38 9.95
N PHE A 66 -16.43 4.24 10.46
CA PHE A 66 -17.21 2.99 10.34
C PHE A 66 -17.80 2.79 8.94
N GLY A 67 -17.82 3.86 8.14
CA GLY A 67 -18.45 3.85 6.83
C GLY A 67 -19.98 4.00 6.92
N ASN A 68 -20.63 3.78 5.79
CA ASN A 68 -22.08 3.86 5.70
C ASN A 68 -22.75 2.63 6.29
N PRO A 69 -24.01 2.73 6.77
CA PRO A 69 -24.78 1.56 7.20
C PRO A 69 -25.06 0.60 6.02
N THR A 70 -25.28 -0.66 6.34
CA THR A 70 -25.66 -1.69 5.35
C THR A 70 -27.16 -1.58 5.02
N PRO A 71 -27.60 -1.97 3.78
CA PRO A 71 -26.78 -2.51 2.68
C PRO A 71 -25.97 -1.41 1.99
N ARG A 72 -24.70 -1.69 1.68
CA ARG A 72 -23.80 -0.73 1.05
C ARG A 72 -23.01 -1.31 -0.12
N VAL A 73 -23.43 -2.48 -0.58
CA VAL A 73 -22.92 -3.16 -1.78
C VAL A 73 -24.13 -3.73 -2.52
N ALA A 74 -24.13 -3.60 -3.84
CA ALA A 74 -25.16 -4.17 -4.71
C ALA A 74 -24.53 -4.73 -5.99
N GLU A 75 -24.92 -5.95 -6.37
CA GLU A 75 -24.51 -6.56 -7.63
C GLU A 75 -25.23 -5.92 -8.81
N THR A 76 -24.58 -5.90 -9.96
CA THR A 76 -25.11 -5.49 -11.26
C THR A 76 -24.85 -6.59 -12.29
N ALA A 77 -25.41 -6.49 -13.51
CA ALA A 77 -25.24 -7.50 -14.55
C ALA A 77 -23.76 -7.78 -14.92
N SER A 78 -22.87 -6.82 -14.73
CA SER A 78 -21.44 -6.95 -15.12
C SER A 78 -20.47 -6.30 -14.11
N GLY A 79 -20.86 -6.21 -12.84
CA GLY A 79 -20.02 -5.62 -11.82
C GLY A 79 -20.73 -5.46 -10.47
N MET A 80 -20.25 -4.50 -9.70
CA MET A 80 -20.72 -4.22 -8.35
C MET A 80 -20.72 -2.73 -8.08
N LEU A 81 -21.78 -2.21 -7.52
CA LEU A 81 -21.86 -0.86 -6.95
C LEU A 81 -21.54 -0.92 -5.45
N ASN A 82 -20.84 0.07 -4.94
CA ASN A 82 -20.63 0.18 -3.51
C ASN A 82 -20.77 1.62 -3.01
N ALA A 83 -21.11 1.74 -1.74
CA ALA A 83 -21.16 2.96 -0.97
C ALA A 83 -20.56 2.70 0.43
N ILE A 84 -19.31 2.21 0.47
CA ILE A 84 -18.63 1.80 1.71
C ILE A 84 -18.41 2.99 2.67
N GLY A 85 -18.11 4.18 2.14
CA GLY A 85 -17.94 5.39 2.95
C GLY A 85 -16.57 5.49 3.63
N LEU A 86 -15.50 5.07 2.95
CA LEU A 86 -14.11 5.15 3.42
C LEU A 86 -13.88 4.46 4.77
N GLN A 87 -14.52 3.34 5.04
CA GLN A 87 -14.30 2.59 6.27
C GLN A 87 -12.82 2.30 6.49
N ASN A 88 -12.29 2.73 7.64
CA ASN A 88 -10.91 2.48 8.04
C ASN A 88 -10.76 2.66 9.57
N PRO A 89 -9.73 2.05 10.20
CA PRO A 89 -9.57 2.06 11.65
C PRO A 89 -9.00 3.38 12.21
N GLY A 90 -8.66 4.35 11.34
CA GLY A 90 -8.02 5.61 11.74
C GLY A 90 -6.50 5.52 11.84
N LEU A 91 -5.86 6.68 11.81
CA LEU A 91 -4.39 6.82 11.77
C LEU A 91 -3.69 6.10 12.92
N GLU A 92 -4.21 6.20 14.12
CA GLU A 92 -3.58 5.62 15.32
C GLU A 92 -3.40 4.10 15.19
N VAL A 93 -4.47 3.38 14.84
CA VAL A 93 -4.42 1.92 14.64
C VAL A 93 -3.54 1.55 13.44
N ILE A 94 -3.60 2.33 12.36
CA ILE A 94 -2.79 2.07 11.17
C ILE A 94 -1.30 2.18 11.48
N MET A 95 -0.89 3.20 12.23
CA MET A 95 0.50 3.39 12.66
C MET A 95 0.95 2.38 13.71
N ALA A 96 0.05 1.95 14.61
CA ALA A 96 0.40 1.03 15.68
C ALA A 96 0.40 -0.45 15.24
N GLU A 97 -0.42 -0.82 14.26
CA GLU A 97 -0.64 -2.23 13.90
C GLU A 97 -0.38 -2.54 12.42
N LYS A 98 -1.04 -1.81 11.50
CA LYS A 98 -1.07 -2.18 10.07
C LYS A 98 0.25 -1.95 9.35
N LEU A 99 0.83 -0.78 9.50
CA LEU A 99 2.13 -0.47 8.88
C LEU A 99 3.29 -1.23 9.53
N PRO A 100 3.37 -1.38 10.86
CA PRO A 100 4.34 -2.27 11.49
C PRO A 100 4.25 -3.72 11.01
N TRP A 101 3.05 -4.28 10.90
CA TRP A 101 2.86 -5.63 10.37
C TRP A 101 3.38 -5.76 8.93
N LEU A 102 3.08 -4.78 8.05
CA LEU A 102 3.61 -4.76 6.69
C LEU A 102 5.14 -4.65 6.66
N ASN A 103 5.72 -3.81 7.50
CA ASN A 103 7.17 -3.65 7.57
C ASN A 103 7.87 -4.91 8.11
N GLU A 104 7.28 -5.59 9.08
CA GLU A 104 7.82 -6.83 9.64
C GLU A 104 7.79 -8.00 8.64
N ASN A 105 6.69 -8.16 7.91
CA ASN A 105 6.50 -9.29 7.02
C ASN A 105 6.98 -9.04 5.59
N PHE A 106 7.02 -7.78 5.14
CA PHE A 106 7.36 -7.37 3.77
C PHE A 106 8.23 -6.09 3.77
N PRO A 107 9.42 -6.09 4.40
CA PRO A 107 10.23 -4.89 4.62
C PRO A 107 10.69 -4.19 3.32
N ASP A 108 10.85 -4.94 2.25
CA ASP A 108 11.31 -4.43 0.95
C ASP A 108 10.17 -4.02 0.01
N LEU A 109 8.91 -4.23 0.42
CA LEU A 109 7.74 -3.87 -0.39
C LEU A 109 7.39 -2.39 -0.17
N PRO A 110 7.48 -1.55 -1.21
CA PRO A 110 7.09 -0.15 -1.08
C PRO A 110 5.60 -0.01 -0.78
N ILE A 111 5.26 0.86 0.15
CA ILE A 111 3.87 1.17 0.51
C ILE A 111 3.52 2.58 0.06
N ILE A 112 2.44 2.72 -0.68
CA ILE A 112 1.85 4.01 -1.03
C ILE A 112 0.72 4.28 -0.05
N ALA A 113 0.88 5.30 0.77
CA ALA A 113 -0.17 5.73 1.69
C ALA A 113 -1.29 6.44 0.92
N ASN A 114 -2.51 6.00 1.14
CA ASN A 114 -3.71 6.69 0.66
C ASN A 114 -4.28 7.50 1.83
N VAL A 115 -4.37 8.81 1.68
CA VAL A 115 -4.79 9.73 2.73
C VAL A 115 -6.15 10.35 2.39
N ALA A 116 -7.03 10.42 3.37
CA ALA A 116 -8.31 11.09 3.27
C ALA A 116 -8.61 11.90 4.54
N GLY A 117 -9.32 13.00 4.37
CA GLY A 117 -9.75 13.87 5.46
C GLY A 117 -11.05 14.58 5.10
N SER A 118 -11.65 15.24 6.06
CA SER A 118 -12.82 16.12 5.88
C SER A 118 -12.41 17.59 5.79
N GLU A 119 -11.33 17.95 6.50
CA GLU A 119 -10.77 19.29 6.58
C GLU A 119 -9.29 19.27 6.15
N GLU A 120 -8.73 20.41 5.79
CA GLU A 120 -7.30 20.52 5.40
C GLU A 120 -6.37 20.04 6.51
N ASP A 121 -6.68 20.37 7.75
CA ASP A 121 -5.89 19.99 8.92
C ASP A 121 -5.81 18.46 9.11
N ASP A 122 -6.85 17.71 8.71
CA ASP A 122 -6.84 16.25 8.73
C ASP A 122 -5.75 15.69 7.82
N TYR A 123 -5.64 16.22 6.59
CA TYR A 123 -4.61 15.81 5.64
C TYR A 123 -3.21 16.13 6.16
N VAL A 124 -3.01 17.32 6.71
CA VAL A 124 -1.72 17.73 7.29
C VAL A 124 -1.33 16.77 8.43
N ALA A 125 -2.27 16.52 9.35
CA ALA A 125 -2.02 15.66 10.50
C ALA A 125 -1.72 14.20 10.10
N VAL A 126 -2.45 13.65 9.13
CA VAL A 126 -2.22 12.29 8.65
C VAL A 126 -0.89 12.21 7.89
N CYS A 127 -0.62 13.12 6.95
CA CYS A 127 0.62 13.11 6.18
C CYS A 127 1.86 13.25 7.05
N ALA A 128 1.82 14.14 8.07
CA ALA A 128 2.92 14.36 8.98
C ALA A 128 3.32 13.11 9.77
N LYS A 129 2.38 12.22 10.05
CA LYS A 129 2.66 11.00 10.83
C LYS A 129 2.89 9.76 9.96
N ILE A 130 2.09 9.59 8.90
CA ILE A 130 2.15 8.35 8.11
C ILE A 130 3.44 8.24 7.30
N GLY A 131 4.03 9.37 6.93
CA GLY A 131 5.31 9.44 6.23
C GLY A 131 6.51 8.96 7.05
N ASP A 132 6.36 8.86 8.38
CA ASP A 132 7.41 8.36 9.28
C ASP A 132 7.51 6.82 9.28
N ALA A 133 6.54 6.12 8.69
CA ALA A 133 6.57 4.67 8.62
C ALA A 133 7.67 4.19 7.65
N PRO A 134 8.49 3.17 8.03
CA PRO A 134 9.75 2.84 7.33
C PRO A 134 9.62 2.51 5.85
N ASN A 135 8.55 1.85 5.43
CA ASN A 135 8.33 1.41 4.05
C ASN A 135 7.27 2.22 3.28
N VAL A 136 6.77 3.31 3.87
CA VAL A 136 5.92 4.30 3.17
C VAL A 136 6.79 5.19 2.28
N LYS A 137 6.32 5.43 1.04
CA LYS A 137 7.03 6.18 0.00
C LYS A 137 6.13 7.28 -0.57
#